data_223c3bccee6be941dee4ce12276d54d9
#
_entry.id   223c3bccee6be941dee4ce12276d54d9
#
_cell.length_a   1.000
_cell.length_b   1.000
_cell.length_c   1.000
_cell.angle_alpha   90.00
_cell.angle_beta   90.00
_cell.angle_gamma   90.00
#
_symmetry.space_group_name_H-M   'P 1'
#
loop_
_entity.id
_entity.type
_entity.pdbx_description
1 polymer ?
#
loop_
_entity_poly.entity_id
_entity_poly.type
_entity_poly.pdbx_seq_one_letter_code
_entity_poly.pdbx_strand_id
1 'polypeptide(L)'
;MTILTRLTLLSGVALLGVSCATQPQTATVLAKPQHIHKVRTTAYTHTEAGGRHNAIGTRLSGKNVMSAASDWSRWPLGTKFRIVGTDDVFQIDDYGSALIGTGTIDLYKTNRLAMRKWGVRSVDIEVLEWGSTQRSLEVLAPRKNNRRVRAMILALSKNTQITRPF
;
A
#
# COMPACT_ATOMS: atom_id res chain seq x y z
N MET A 1 4.55 -18.50 87.03
CA MET A 1 3.21 -18.12 86.58
C MET A 1 3.39 -17.44 85.20
N THR A 2 3.38 -18.24 84.15
CA THR A 2 3.80 -17.84 82.80
C THR A 2 2.58 -17.86 81.92
N ILE A 3 2.17 -16.68 81.38
CA ILE A 3 1.00 -16.51 80.47
C ILE A 3 1.52 -16.69 79.06
N LEU A 4 1.03 -17.72 78.38
CA LEU A 4 1.30 -17.99 76.95
C LEU A 4 0.28 -17.24 76.10
N THR A 5 0.73 -16.23 75.35
CA THR A 5 -0.09 -15.50 74.41
C THR A 5 -0.02 -16.21 73.07
N ARG A 6 -1.13 -16.75 72.55
CA ARG A 6 -1.22 -17.37 71.22
C ARG A 6 -1.43 -16.27 70.17
N LEU A 7 -0.53 -16.19 69.25
CA LEU A 7 -0.64 -15.32 68.04
C LEU A 7 -1.28 -16.12 66.93
N THR A 8 -2.49 -15.77 66.57
CA THR A 8 -3.19 -16.34 65.41
C THR A 8 -2.84 -15.58 64.13
N LEU A 9 -2.17 -16.28 63.23
CA LEU A 9 -1.83 -15.77 61.87
C LEU A 9 -3.07 -15.91 60.98
N LEU A 10 -3.68 -14.81 60.55
CA LEU A 10 -4.68 -14.80 59.50
C LEU A 10 -3.99 -14.77 58.13
N SER A 11 -4.11 -15.87 57.39
CA SER A 11 -3.62 -16.02 56.03
C SER A 11 -4.67 -15.43 55.07
N GLY A 12 -4.44 -14.24 54.55
CA GLY A 12 -5.27 -13.61 53.51
C GLY A 12 -4.93 -14.16 52.12
N VAL A 13 -5.83 -14.93 51.53
CA VAL A 13 -5.73 -15.35 50.12
C VAL A 13 -6.21 -14.22 49.22
N ALA A 14 -5.29 -13.57 48.50
CA ALA A 14 -5.61 -12.60 47.46
C ALA A 14 -5.97 -13.34 46.18
N LEU A 15 -7.25 -13.33 45.79
CA LEU A 15 -7.70 -13.77 44.47
C LEU A 15 -7.30 -12.71 43.44
N LEU A 16 -6.29 -13.02 42.64
CA LEU A 16 -5.98 -12.23 41.42
C LEU A 16 -6.99 -12.59 40.33
N GLY A 17 -7.99 -11.74 40.15
CA GLY A 17 -8.92 -11.85 39.04
C GLY A 17 -8.21 -11.50 37.72
N VAL A 18 -7.97 -12.51 36.88
CA VAL A 18 -7.50 -12.31 35.50
C VAL A 18 -8.69 -11.74 34.68
N SER A 19 -8.69 -10.43 34.50
CA SER A 19 -9.62 -9.75 33.60
C SER A 19 -9.17 -10.02 32.16
N CYS A 20 -9.81 -10.97 31.48
CA CYS A 20 -9.69 -11.09 30.04
C CYS A 20 -10.36 -9.88 29.38
N ALA A 21 -9.58 -8.84 29.08
CA ALA A 21 -10.01 -7.76 28.23
C ALA A 21 -10.18 -8.31 26.82
N THR A 22 -11.41 -8.60 26.42
CA THR A 22 -11.76 -8.89 25.02
C THR A 22 -11.54 -7.61 24.22
N GLN A 23 -10.43 -7.53 23.48
CA GLN A 23 -10.22 -6.45 22.53
C GLN A 23 -11.35 -6.51 21.51
N PRO A 24 -12.05 -5.38 21.23
CA PRO A 24 -12.99 -5.34 20.15
C PRO A 24 -12.23 -5.61 18.84
N GLN A 25 -12.50 -6.74 18.21
CA GLN A 25 -12.07 -6.98 16.82
C GLN A 25 -12.76 -5.92 15.97
N THR A 26 -12.00 -4.91 15.55
CA THR A 26 -12.45 -3.95 14.55
C THR A 26 -12.73 -4.75 13.30
N ALA A 27 -13.99 -5.06 13.04
CA ALA A 27 -14.43 -5.68 11.80
C ALA A 27 -13.93 -4.76 10.68
N THR A 28 -12.96 -5.24 9.90
CA THR A 28 -12.53 -4.56 8.68
C THR A 28 -13.74 -4.54 7.76
N VAL A 29 -14.44 -3.42 7.73
CA VAL A 29 -15.49 -3.19 6.74
C VAL A 29 -14.78 -3.27 5.40
N LEU A 30 -14.98 -4.37 4.67
CA LEU A 30 -14.49 -4.53 3.31
C LEU A 30 -15.14 -3.39 2.50
N ALA A 31 -14.37 -2.34 2.26
CA ALA A 31 -14.82 -1.23 1.44
C ALA A 31 -15.23 -1.81 0.08
N LYS A 32 -16.44 -1.45 -0.39
CA LYS A 32 -16.93 -1.89 -1.69
C LYS A 32 -15.90 -1.54 -2.75
N PRO A 33 -15.53 -2.48 -3.64
CA PRO A 33 -14.55 -2.21 -4.69
C PRO A 33 -14.95 -0.97 -5.50
N GLN A 34 -14.00 -0.06 -5.69
CA GLN A 34 -14.25 1.17 -6.43
C GLN A 34 -13.92 0.97 -7.91
N HIS A 35 -14.92 1.13 -8.78
CA HIS A 35 -14.73 1.12 -10.23
C HIS A 35 -14.25 2.48 -10.71
N ILE A 36 -13.18 2.50 -11.52
CA ILE A 36 -12.65 3.70 -12.16
C ILE A 36 -12.54 3.43 -13.66
N HIS A 37 -13.20 4.28 -14.43
CA HIS A 37 -13.31 4.12 -15.87
C HIS A 37 -12.20 4.84 -16.64
N LYS A 38 -11.84 4.30 -17.79
CA LYS A 38 -10.95 4.92 -18.79
C LYS A 38 -9.57 5.31 -18.22
N VAL A 39 -9.01 4.48 -17.34
CA VAL A 39 -7.64 4.67 -16.85
C VAL A 39 -6.67 4.41 -17.99
N ARG A 40 -5.85 5.41 -18.34
CA ARG A 40 -4.79 5.25 -19.33
C ARG A 40 -3.73 4.31 -18.79
N THR A 41 -3.38 3.29 -19.56
CA THR A 41 -2.32 2.35 -19.22
C THR A 41 -1.29 2.24 -20.33
N THR A 42 -0.04 2.01 -19.94
CA THR A 42 1.09 1.65 -20.78
C THR A 42 1.69 0.33 -20.25
N ALA A 43 2.77 -0.13 -20.83
CA ALA A 43 3.46 -1.30 -20.30
C ALA A 43 4.98 -1.14 -20.42
N TYR A 44 5.70 -1.69 -19.45
CA TYR A 44 7.16 -1.70 -19.37
C TYR A 44 7.72 -3.09 -19.09
N THR A 45 9.03 -3.25 -19.24
CA THR A 45 9.74 -4.50 -18.91
C THR A 45 11.01 -4.21 -18.12
N HIS A 46 11.53 -5.25 -17.45
CA HIS A 46 12.82 -5.20 -16.75
C HIS A 46 14.05 -5.03 -17.68
N THR A 47 13.84 -5.01 -18.99
CA THR A 47 14.93 -4.76 -19.97
C THR A 47 15.11 -3.26 -20.25
N GLU A 48 14.31 -2.40 -19.64
CA GLU A 48 14.43 -0.95 -19.67
C GLU A 48 15.31 -0.43 -18.52
N ALA A 49 15.55 0.88 -18.48
CA ALA A 49 16.51 1.51 -17.56
C ALA A 49 16.26 1.24 -16.06
N GLY A 50 15.01 0.93 -15.66
CA GLY A 50 14.66 0.60 -14.26
C GLY A 50 15.16 -0.77 -13.77
N GLY A 51 15.52 -1.68 -14.70
CA GLY A 51 16.04 -2.99 -14.36
C GLY A 51 14.97 -3.93 -13.79
N ARG A 52 15.40 -4.82 -12.86
CA ARG A 52 14.57 -5.92 -12.35
C ARG A 52 13.91 -5.67 -11.01
N HIS A 53 14.19 -4.52 -10.38
CA HIS A 53 13.68 -4.18 -9.05
C HIS A 53 12.78 -2.95 -9.14
N ASN A 54 11.74 -2.97 -8.33
CA ASN A 54 10.81 -1.85 -8.19
C ASN A 54 11.36 -0.79 -7.22
N ALA A 55 10.61 0.28 -7.02
CA ALA A 55 11.01 1.41 -6.19
C ALA A 55 11.21 1.06 -4.70
N ILE A 56 10.69 -0.05 -4.22
CA ILE A 56 10.89 -0.53 -2.85
C ILE A 56 11.99 -1.60 -2.72
N GLY A 57 12.72 -1.85 -3.81
CA GLY A 57 13.86 -2.79 -3.82
C GLY A 57 13.48 -4.26 -3.99
N THR A 58 12.21 -4.59 -4.17
CA THR A 58 11.79 -5.96 -4.45
C THR A 58 11.81 -6.25 -5.95
N ARG A 59 11.89 -7.52 -6.31
CA ARG A 59 11.87 -7.94 -7.71
C ARG A 59 10.51 -7.70 -8.33
N LEU A 60 10.47 -7.15 -9.56
CA LEU A 60 9.25 -6.99 -10.33
C LEU A 60 8.52 -8.32 -10.51
N SER A 61 7.24 -8.34 -10.17
CA SER A 61 6.37 -9.53 -10.24
C SER A 61 5.57 -9.54 -11.55
N GLY A 62 5.60 -10.66 -12.25
CA GLY A 62 4.78 -10.91 -13.43
C GLY A 62 3.79 -12.06 -13.23
N LYS A 63 3.52 -12.48 -11.99
CA LYS A 63 2.63 -13.60 -11.63
C LYS A 63 1.76 -13.22 -10.44
N ASN A 64 0.59 -13.85 -10.33
CA ASN A 64 -0.38 -13.62 -9.28
C ASN A 64 -0.77 -12.14 -9.17
N VAL A 65 -0.17 -11.40 -8.21
CA VAL A 65 -0.25 -9.94 -8.16
C VAL A 65 0.97 -9.38 -8.89
N MET A 66 0.73 -8.71 -10.00
CA MET A 66 1.75 -8.19 -10.90
C MET A 66 2.16 -6.78 -10.51
N SER A 67 3.41 -6.41 -10.76
CA SER A 67 3.92 -5.06 -10.52
C SER A 67 3.34 -4.03 -11.47
N ALA A 68 3.11 -2.82 -10.97
CA ALA A 68 2.77 -1.66 -11.78
C ALA A 68 3.42 -0.40 -11.22
N ALA A 69 3.76 0.52 -12.13
CA ALA A 69 4.31 1.84 -11.80
C ALA A 69 3.26 2.94 -12.02
N SER A 70 3.33 4.00 -11.21
CA SER A 70 2.41 5.13 -11.34
C SER A 70 2.97 6.40 -10.70
N ASP A 71 2.21 7.49 -10.78
CA ASP A 71 2.34 8.63 -9.87
C ASP A 71 1.68 8.29 -8.54
N TRP A 72 2.48 8.13 -7.48
CA TRP A 72 1.96 7.78 -6.16
C TRP A 72 1.10 8.85 -5.49
N SER A 73 1.11 10.07 -6.00
CA SER A 73 0.16 11.10 -5.54
C SER A 73 -1.29 10.84 -5.98
N ARG A 74 -1.47 10.01 -7.01
CA ARG A 74 -2.78 9.56 -7.52
C ARG A 74 -3.09 8.13 -7.16
N TRP A 75 -2.07 7.26 -7.23
CA TRP A 75 -2.15 5.83 -6.96
C TRP A 75 -1.08 5.48 -5.92
N PRO A 76 -1.36 5.63 -4.62
CA PRO A 76 -0.37 5.43 -3.57
C PRO A 76 0.26 4.04 -3.60
N LEU A 77 1.50 3.95 -3.13
CA LEU A 77 2.24 2.68 -2.99
C LEU A 77 1.40 1.63 -2.25
N GLY A 78 1.27 0.46 -2.85
CA GLY A 78 0.47 -0.65 -2.32
C GLY A 78 -0.96 -0.72 -2.87
N THR A 79 -1.42 0.27 -3.65
CA THR A 79 -2.75 0.20 -4.30
C THR A 79 -2.84 -1.07 -5.14
N LYS A 80 -3.83 -1.92 -4.86
CA LYS A 80 -4.14 -3.12 -5.66
C LYS A 80 -5.39 -2.90 -6.48
N PHE A 81 -5.34 -3.32 -7.72
CA PHE A 81 -6.47 -3.20 -8.63
C PHE A 81 -6.52 -4.37 -9.61
N ARG A 82 -7.71 -4.64 -10.12
CA ARG A 82 -7.97 -5.61 -11.17
C ARG A 82 -8.40 -4.87 -12.45
N ILE A 83 -7.99 -5.36 -13.60
CA ILE A 83 -8.52 -4.89 -14.89
C ILE A 83 -9.89 -5.53 -15.10
N VAL A 84 -10.91 -4.72 -15.28
CA VAL A 84 -12.29 -5.20 -15.46
C VAL A 84 -12.39 -6.10 -16.71
N GLY A 85 -13.05 -7.23 -16.54
CA GLY A 85 -13.18 -8.24 -17.59
C GLY A 85 -11.98 -9.20 -17.71
N THR A 86 -11.03 -9.12 -16.79
CA THR A 86 -9.89 -10.06 -16.69
C THR A 86 -9.69 -10.50 -15.24
N ASP A 87 -8.84 -11.54 -15.04
CA ASP A 87 -8.36 -11.95 -13.73
C ASP A 87 -7.02 -11.28 -13.34
N ASP A 88 -6.55 -10.36 -14.19
CA ASP A 88 -5.26 -9.69 -14.00
C ASP A 88 -5.30 -8.71 -12.83
N VAL A 89 -4.60 -9.04 -11.74
CA VAL A 89 -4.45 -8.20 -10.55
C VAL A 89 -3.05 -7.58 -10.54
N PHE A 90 -3.01 -6.28 -10.30
CA PHE A 90 -1.78 -5.50 -10.20
C PHE A 90 -1.67 -4.81 -8.85
N GLN A 91 -0.42 -4.53 -8.44
CA GLN A 91 -0.12 -3.69 -7.30
C GLN A 91 0.81 -2.56 -7.73
N ILE A 92 0.52 -1.34 -7.30
CA ILE A 92 1.42 -0.21 -7.43
C ILE A 92 2.58 -0.42 -6.46
N ASP A 93 3.74 -0.79 -6.96
CA ASP A 93 4.97 -1.02 -6.20
C ASP A 93 6.19 -0.27 -6.79
N ASP A 94 5.94 0.45 -7.90
CA ASP A 94 6.96 1.23 -8.58
C ASP A 94 6.45 2.62 -9.00
N TYR A 95 7.38 3.51 -9.39
CA TYR A 95 7.06 4.78 -10.00
C TYR A 95 8.03 5.12 -11.15
N GLY A 96 7.53 5.83 -12.14
CA GLY A 96 8.37 6.32 -13.24
C GLY A 96 8.37 7.84 -13.29
N SER A 97 9.53 8.47 -13.52
CA SER A 97 9.58 9.93 -13.63
C SER A 97 8.70 10.50 -14.75
N ALA A 98 8.46 9.74 -15.81
CA ALA A 98 7.54 10.12 -16.89
C ALA A 98 6.07 10.04 -16.50
N LEU A 99 5.72 9.29 -15.45
CA LEU A 99 4.35 9.11 -14.98
C LEU A 99 3.92 10.22 -14.02
N ILE A 100 4.88 10.90 -13.36
CA ILE A 100 4.60 11.93 -12.34
C ILE A 100 3.85 13.11 -12.98
N GLY A 101 2.73 13.48 -12.37
CA GLY A 101 1.79 14.48 -12.87
C GLY A 101 0.77 13.92 -13.86
N THR A 102 0.84 12.63 -14.21
CA THR A 102 -0.14 11.98 -15.09
C THR A 102 -1.08 11.06 -14.30
N GLY A 103 -2.18 10.63 -14.94
CA GLY A 103 -3.05 9.59 -14.40
C GLY A 103 -2.72 8.19 -14.93
N THR A 104 -1.60 8.04 -15.65
CA THR A 104 -1.22 6.80 -16.31
C THR A 104 -0.70 5.77 -15.30
N ILE A 105 -1.13 4.53 -15.49
CA ILE A 105 -0.55 3.35 -14.82
C ILE A 105 0.27 2.58 -15.85
N ASP A 106 1.51 2.25 -15.52
CA ASP A 106 2.43 1.49 -16.37
C ASP A 106 2.56 0.06 -15.84
N LEU A 107 2.13 -0.91 -16.64
CA LEU A 107 1.98 -2.30 -16.24
C LEU A 107 3.23 -3.11 -16.56
N TYR A 108 3.82 -3.75 -15.56
CA TYR A 108 4.95 -4.63 -15.80
C TYR A 108 4.56 -5.84 -16.65
N LYS A 109 5.35 -6.12 -17.68
CA LYS A 109 5.26 -7.32 -18.49
C LYS A 109 6.61 -8.05 -18.50
N THR A 110 6.57 -9.37 -18.42
CA THR A 110 7.77 -10.21 -18.26
C THR A 110 8.68 -10.23 -19.48
N ASN A 111 8.20 -9.77 -20.63
CA ASN A 111 8.97 -9.71 -21.87
C ASN A 111 8.49 -8.60 -22.81
N ARG A 112 9.35 -8.23 -23.77
CA ARG A 112 9.07 -7.16 -24.74
C ARG A 112 7.89 -7.45 -25.69
N LEU A 113 7.63 -8.70 -26.00
CA LEU A 113 6.51 -9.06 -26.88
C LEU A 113 5.18 -8.76 -26.18
N ALA A 114 5.03 -9.18 -24.93
CA ALA A 114 3.85 -8.89 -24.12
C ALA A 114 3.67 -7.39 -23.88
N MET A 115 4.76 -6.65 -23.62
CA MET A 115 4.77 -5.20 -23.49
C MET A 115 4.26 -4.52 -24.77
N ARG A 116 4.80 -4.87 -25.95
CA ARG A 116 4.37 -4.31 -27.24
C ARG A 116 2.94 -4.68 -27.58
N LYS A 117 2.50 -5.90 -27.27
CA LYS A 117 1.11 -6.34 -27.47
C LYS A 117 0.14 -5.54 -26.59
N TRP A 118 0.57 -5.16 -25.38
CA TRP A 118 -0.23 -4.28 -24.53
C TRP A 118 -0.34 -2.87 -25.14
N GLY A 119 0.81 -2.26 -25.45
CA GLY A 119 0.89 -0.92 -26.03
C GLY A 119 0.33 0.14 -25.08
N VAL A 120 -0.38 1.11 -25.65
CA VAL A 120 -1.08 2.18 -24.93
C VAL A 120 -2.57 2.00 -25.11
N ARG A 121 -3.32 1.95 -24.00
CA ARG A 121 -4.78 1.82 -24.04
C ARG A 121 -5.44 2.36 -22.78
N SER A 122 -6.71 2.67 -22.85
CA SER A 122 -7.54 2.93 -21.68
C SER A 122 -8.30 1.66 -21.30
N VAL A 123 -8.33 1.37 -19.99
CA VAL A 123 -9.06 0.24 -19.42
C VAL A 123 -9.88 0.71 -18.24
N ASP A 124 -10.91 -0.04 -17.91
CA ASP A 124 -11.62 0.13 -16.66
C ASP A 124 -10.94 -0.74 -15.59
N ILE A 125 -10.79 -0.21 -14.38
CA ILE A 125 -10.19 -0.92 -13.27
C ILE A 125 -11.13 -0.95 -12.08
N GLU A 126 -10.98 -1.98 -11.28
CA GLU A 126 -11.60 -2.14 -9.97
C GLU A 126 -10.52 -2.05 -8.91
N VAL A 127 -10.55 -1.01 -8.08
CA VAL A 127 -9.63 -0.88 -6.95
C VAL A 127 -10.08 -1.82 -5.85
N LEU A 128 -9.25 -2.81 -5.55
CA LEU A 128 -9.48 -3.83 -4.52
C LEU A 128 -9.01 -3.35 -3.15
N GLU A 129 -7.89 -2.60 -3.14
CA GLU A 129 -7.28 -2.08 -1.92
C GLU A 129 -6.54 -0.78 -2.26
N TRP A 130 -6.81 0.28 -1.52
CA TRP A 130 -6.03 1.51 -1.64
C TRP A 130 -4.69 1.38 -0.92
N GLY A 131 -3.65 1.90 -1.54
CA GLY A 131 -2.32 1.97 -0.97
C GLY A 131 -2.19 3.02 0.13
N SER A 132 -1.00 3.11 0.71
CA SER A 132 -0.70 3.99 1.83
C SER A 132 0.03 5.26 1.37
N THR A 133 -0.59 6.41 1.56
CA THR A 133 0.05 7.72 1.37
C THR A 133 1.25 7.89 2.31
N GLN A 134 1.12 7.47 3.56
CA GLN A 134 2.19 7.54 4.54
C GLN A 134 3.39 6.69 4.10
N ARG A 135 3.16 5.45 3.69
CA ARG A 135 4.22 4.57 3.19
C ARG A 135 4.88 5.12 1.93
N SER A 136 4.10 5.72 1.03
CA SER A 136 4.62 6.41 -0.16
C SER A 136 5.58 7.53 0.22
N LEU A 137 5.23 8.38 1.19
CA LEU A 137 6.06 9.47 1.68
C LEU A 137 7.37 8.96 2.29
N GLU A 138 7.31 7.92 3.13
CA GLU A 138 8.49 7.31 3.76
C GLU A 138 9.50 6.82 2.72
N VAL A 139 9.03 6.12 1.68
CA VAL A 139 9.91 5.61 0.61
C VAL A 139 10.48 6.73 -0.27
N LEU A 140 9.71 7.80 -0.50
CA LEU A 140 10.13 8.91 -1.35
C LEU A 140 11.03 9.92 -0.63
N ALA A 141 10.93 10.07 0.69
CA ALA A 141 11.66 11.07 1.47
C ALA A 141 13.19 11.10 1.22
N PRO A 142 13.90 9.95 1.18
CA PRO A 142 15.34 9.94 0.87
C PRO A 142 15.67 10.42 -0.55
N ARG A 143 14.69 10.46 -1.44
CA ARG A 143 14.83 10.76 -2.88
C ARG A 143 14.39 12.19 -3.23
N LYS A 144 14.10 13.03 -2.24
CA LYS A 144 13.57 14.39 -2.39
C LYS A 144 14.46 15.35 -3.21
N ASN A 145 15.75 15.01 -3.40
CA ASN A 145 16.66 15.79 -4.24
C ASN A 145 16.29 15.73 -5.73
N ASN A 146 15.60 14.67 -6.16
CA ASN A 146 15.04 14.60 -7.51
C ASN A 146 13.84 15.55 -7.62
N ARG A 147 13.86 16.47 -8.60
CA ARG A 147 12.81 17.48 -8.80
C ARG A 147 11.41 16.86 -8.98
N ARG A 148 11.31 15.78 -9.75
CA ARG A 148 10.02 15.10 -10.02
C ARG A 148 9.49 14.37 -8.78
N VAL A 149 10.38 13.70 -8.05
CA VAL A 149 10.01 13.05 -6.78
C VAL A 149 9.54 14.09 -5.77
N ARG A 150 10.19 15.23 -5.69
CA ARG A 150 9.77 16.34 -4.82
C ARG A 150 8.37 16.84 -5.17
N ALA A 151 8.04 16.97 -6.46
CA ALA A 151 6.69 17.35 -6.88
C ALA A 151 5.64 16.31 -6.44
N MET A 152 5.95 15.02 -6.57
CA MET A 152 5.08 13.93 -6.10
C MET A 152 4.88 13.96 -4.58
N ILE A 153 5.95 14.20 -3.79
CA ILE A 153 5.86 14.36 -2.32
C ILE A 153 4.94 15.52 -1.96
N LEU A 154 5.09 16.68 -2.60
CA LEU A 154 4.24 17.84 -2.35
C LEU A 154 2.76 17.56 -2.66
N ALA A 155 2.48 16.86 -3.75
CA ALA A 155 1.11 16.47 -4.11
C ALA A 155 0.51 15.50 -3.09
N LEU A 156 1.27 14.48 -2.64
CA LEU A 156 0.86 13.54 -1.58
C LEU A 156 0.53 14.27 -0.27
N SER A 157 1.39 15.19 0.16
CA SER A 157 1.20 15.95 1.41
C SER A 157 -0.06 16.81 1.38
N LYS A 158 -0.40 17.43 0.25
CA LYS A 158 -1.65 18.19 0.08
C LYS A 158 -2.87 17.31 0.22
N ASN A 159 -2.88 16.13 -0.40
CA ASN A 159 -3.99 15.19 -0.33
C ASN A 159 -4.24 14.70 1.10
N THR A 160 -3.17 14.50 1.90
CA THR A 160 -3.27 14.08 3.30
C THR A 160 -3.92 15.15 4.19
N GLN A 161 -3.70 16.43 3.89
CA GLN A 161 -4.31 17.53 4.68
C GLN A 161 -5.81 17.68 4.42
N ILE A 162 -6.27 17.38 3.20
CA ILE A 162 -7.69 17.48 2.82
C ILE A 162 -8.52 16.35 3.46
N THR A 163 -7.93 15.21 3.75
CA THR A 163 -8.61 14.04 4.33
C THR A 163 -8.61 13.97 5.86
N ARG A 164 -8.02 14.95 6.57
CA ARG A 164 -8.17 15.07 8.02
C ARG A 164 -9.47 15.79 8.34
N PRO A 165 -10.48 15.13 8.96
CA PRO A 165 -11.61 15.85 9.54
C PRO A 165 -11.09 16.69 10.70
N PHE A 166 -11.61 17.90 10.83
CA PHE A 166 -11.40 18.79 11.98
C PHE A 166 -11.97 18.18 13.25
#